data_22df16289e6cede6f2b664c52067ba17
#
_entry.id   22df16289e6cede6f2b664c52067ba17
#
_cell.length_a   1.000
_cell.length_b   1.000
_cell.length_c   1.000
_cell.angle_alpha   90.00
_cell.angle_beta   90.00
_cell.angle_gamma   90.00
#
_symmetry.space_group_name_H-M   'P 1'
#
loop_
_entity.id
_entity.type
_entity.pdbx_description
1 polymer ?
#
loop_
_entity_poly.entity_id
_entity_poly.type
_entity_poly.pdbx_seq_one_letter_code
_entity_poly.pdbx_strand_id
1 'polypeptide(L)'
;WDGRRHQMRRLGDSGIFELFIPGIKEGSIYKYEIKNRKGEPMLKADPYGNYCELRPNNASVVWDLGQYAWTDQDWMKERAKQDTKDKPLNIYEVHLGSWIRKTLSINEDGTEVIGSEFYNYRQIAVKLAEYVKQMGYTHIELLPVMEHPLDASWGYQVTGYYAPTSRYGTPDDFMYFMDYMHSQGI
;
A
#
# COMPACT_ATOMS: atom_id res chain seq x y z
N TRP A 1 22.21 -12.41 0.54
CA TRP A 1 21.61 -13.54 1.27
C TRP A 1 22.00 -14.86 0.58
N ASP A 2 22.25 -15.91 1.36
CA ASP A 2 22.56 -17.26 0.86
C ASP A 2 21.60 -18.24 1.55
N GLY A 3 20.66 -18.81 0.81
CA GLY A 3 19.68 -19.77 1.31
C GLY A 3 20.28 -21.01 1.94
N ARG A 4 21.54 -21.36 1.60
CA ARG A 4 22.27 -22.46 2.23
C ARG A 4 22.69 -22.14 3.66
N ARG A 5 22.94 -20.86 3.97
CA ARG A 5 23.35 -20.38 5.31
C ARG A 5 22.14 -19.98 6.16
N HIS A 6 21.05 -19.58 5.52
CA HIS A 6 19.84 -19.07 6.17
C HIS A 6 18.68 -20.05 5.99
N GLN A 7 18.91 -21.31 6.34
CA GLN A 7 17.87 -22.34 6.26
C GLN A 7 16.91 -22.20 7.45
N MET A 8 15.61 -22.20 7.15
CA MET A 8 14.57 -22.26 8.16
C MET A 8 14.46 -23.67 8.73
N ARG A 9 14.31 -23.78 10.04
CA ARG A 9 13.99 -25.04 10.69
C ARG A 9 12.48 -25.29 10.64
N ARG A 10 12.10 -26.51 10.37
CA ARG A 10 10.70 -26.95 10.46
C ARG A 10 10.33 -27.21 11.90
N LEU A 11 9.18 -26.68 12.35
CA LEU A 11 8.64 -26.92 13.69
C LEU A 11 7.80 -28.21 13.71
N GLY A 12 8.44 -29.34 13.93
CA GLY A 12 7.78 -30.66 13.96
C GLY A 12 6.97 -30.93 12.70
N ASP A 13 5.74 -31.37 12.84
CA ASP A 13 4.82 -31.66 11.74
C ASP A 13 3.80 -30.54 11.45
N SER A 14 4.01 -29.37 12.02
CA SER A 14 3.09 -28.23 11.91
C SER A 14 3.01 -27.61 10.52
N GLY A 15 4.00 -27.84 9.65
CA GLY A 15 4.15 -27.13 8.39
C GLY A 15 4.69 -25.71 8.53
N ILE A 16 5.01 -25.28 9.74
CA ILE A 16 5.60 -23.97 10.04
C ILE A 16 7.12 -24.07 9.96
N PHE A 17 7.72 -23.06 9.34
CA PHE A 17 9.16 -22.90 9.24
C PHE A 17 9.57 -21.59 9.91
N GLU A 18 10.65 -21.62 10.67
CA GLU A 18 11.15 -20.41 11.35
C GLU A 18 12.64 -20.24 11.18
N LEU A 19 13.07 -18.99 11.20
CA LEU A 19 14.46 -18.59 11.24
C LEU A 19 14.59 -17.25 11.95
N PHE A 20 15.47 -17.18 12.94
CA PHE A 20 15.87 -15.92 13.54
C PHE A 20 17.21 -15.47 12.95
N ILE A 21 17.23 -14.26 12.41
CA ILE A 21 18.45 -13.67 11.84
C ILE A 21 18.75 -12.37 12.60
N PRO A 22 19.84 -12.33 13.39
CA PRO A 22 20.20 -11.12 14.13
C PRO A 22 20.63 -10.01 13.19
N GLY A 23 20.34 -8.76 13.58
CA GLY A 23 20.77 -7.56 12.86
C GLY A 23 19.94 -7.18 11.64
N ILE A 24 18.81 -7.87 11.35
CA ILE A 24 17.83 -7.39 10.37
C ILE A 24 17.22 -6.10 10.91
N LYS A 25 17.17 -5.10 10.02
CA LYS A 25 16.60 -3.78 10.30
C LYS A 25 15.50 -3.45 9.32
N GLU A 26 14.70 -2.48 9.68
CA GLU A 26 13.79 -1.83 8.75
C GLU A 26 14.50 -1.43 7.45
N GLY A 27 13.83 -1.60 6.32
CA GLY A 27 14.41 -1.42 4.99
C GLY A 27 15.21 -2.63 4.47
N SER A 28 15.42 -3.68 5.26
CA SER A 28 16.07 -4.90 4.79
C SER A 28 15.21 -5.60 3.75
N ILE A 29 15.81 -5.94 2.61
CA ILE A 29 15.13 -6.59 1.48
C ILE A 29 15.31 -8.09 1.59
N TYR A 30 14.22 -8.87 1.37
CA TYR A 30 14.28 -10.32 1.48
C TYR A 30 13.29 -11.02 0.54
N LYS A 31 13.60 -12.30 0.27
CA LYS A 31 12.69 -13.26 -0.37
C LYS A 31 12.82 -14.61 0.32
N TYR A 32 11.80 -15.43 0.20
CA TYR A 32 11.87 -16.84 0.56
C TYR A 32 12.36 -17.68 -0.61
N GLU A 33 13.35 -18.53 -0.37
CA GLU A 33 13.73 -19.60 -1.29
C GLU A 33 12.92 -20.86 -0.92
N ILE A 34 12.00 -21.24 -1.79
CA ILE A 34 11.14 -22.41 -1.60
C ILE A 34 11.56 -23.47 -2.61
N LYS A 35 11.79 -24.69 -2.17
CA LYS A 35 12.04 -25.82 -3.06
C LYS A 35 10.70 -26.48 -3.44
N ASN A 36 10.49 -26.63 -4.74
CA ASN A 36 9.33 -27.36 -5.25
C ASN A 36 9.48 -28.89 -5.02
N ARG A 37 8.48 -29.67 -5.43
CA ARG A 37 8.50 -31.15 -5.29
C ARG A 37 9.67 -31.84 -5.99
N LYS A 38 10.27 -31.19 -6.98
CA LYS A 38 11.45 -31.69 -7.71
C LYS A 38 12.78 -31.26 -7.08
N GLY A 39 12.74 -30.47 -5.99
CA GLY A 39 13.91 -29.91 -5.32
C GLY A 39 14.47 -28.65 -5.98
N GLU A 40 13.81 -28.11 -6.99
CA GLU A 40 14.24 -26.90 -7.69
C GLU A 40 13.93 -25.66 -6.83
N PRO A 41 14.90 -24.74 -6.61
CA PRO A 41 14.69 -23.53 -5.82
C PRO A 41 13.86 -22.51 -6.60
N MET A 42 12.93 -21.87 -5.92
CA MET A 42 12.13 -20.75 -6.41
C MET A 42 12.17 -19.61 -5.39
N LEU A 43 12.44 -18.38 -5.84
CA LEU A 43 12.37 -17.21 -4.99
C LEU A 43 10.94 -16.65 -4.99
N LYS A 44 10.38 -16.44 -3.81
CA LYS A 44 9.05 -15.89 -3.61
C LYS A 44 9.09 -14.69 -2.66
N ALA A 45 8.30 -13.68 -2.97
CA ALA A 45 8.02 -12.61 -2.02
C ALA A 45 7.24 -13.17 -0.81
N ASP A 46 7.30 -12.48 0.30
CA ASP A 46 6.53 -12.82 1.49
C ASP A 46 5.04 -12.47 1.25
N PRO A 47 4.12 -13.45 1.30
CA PRO A 47 2.70 -13.17 1.12
C PRO A 47 2.08 -12.32 2.25
N TYR A 48 2.74 -12.23 3.39
CA TYR A 48 2.35 -11.42 4.54
C TYR A 48 3.23 -10.17 4.72
N GLY A 49 4.13 -9.89 3.77
CA GLY A 49 4.95 -8.69 3.78
C GLY A 49 4.08 -7.42 3.73
N ASN A 50 4.44 -6.43 4.54
CA ASN A 50 3.70 -5.17 4.64
C ASN A 50 4.27 -4.07 3.74
N TYR A 51 5.42 -4.30 3.13
CA TYR A 51 6.04 -3.42 2.15
C TYR A 51 6.81 -4.21 1.10
N CYS A 52 6.83 -3.70 -0.12
CA CYS A 52 7.54 -4.32 -1.25
C CYS A 52 8.43 -3.30 -1.95
N GLU A 53 9.46 -3.81 -2.64
CA GLU A 53 10.24 -2.99 -3.56
C GLU A 53 9.36 -2.40 -4.67
N LEU A 54 9.78 -1.22 -5.16
CA LEU A 54 9.18 -0.63 -6.36
C LEU A 54 9.47 -1.51 -7.58
N ARG A 55 8.45 -1.73 -8.40
CA ARG A 55 8.61 -2.45 -9.68
C ARG A 55 9.74 -1.85 -10.55
N PRO A 56 10.48 -2.61 -11.34
CA PRO A 56 10.25 -4.03 -11.70
C PRO A 56 10.71 -5.03 -10.63
N ASN A 57 11.32 -4.56 -9.54
CA ASN A 57 11.68 -5.39 -8.42
C ASN A 57 10.42 -5.91 -7.70
N ASN A 58 10.55 -6.99 -6.93
CA ASN A 58 9.42 -7.64 -6.30
C ASN A 58 9.79 -8.39 -5.01
N ALA A 59 10.83 -7.96 -4.33
CA ALA A 59 11.14 -8.49 -3.00
C ALA A 59 10.27 -7.81 -1.94
N SER A 60 10.11 -8.47 -0.81
CA SER A 60 9.53 -7.89 0.38
C SER A 60 10.56 -7.05 1.13
N VAL A 61 10.09 -6.03 1.81
CA VAL A 61 10.91 -5.12 2.62
C VAL A 61 10.43 -5.18 4.06
N VAL A 62 11.36 -5.34 4.99
CA VAL A 62 11.04 -5.27 6.42
C VAL A 62 10.57 -3.87 6.76
N TRP A 63 9.39 -3.76 7.37
CA TRP A 63 8.80 -2.49 7.76
C TRP A 63 8.13 -2.60 9.12
N ASP A 64 8.35 -1.61 9.99
CA ASP A 64 7.73 -1.53 11.30
C ASP A 64 6.44 -0.69 11.23
N LEU A 65 5.29 -1.35 11.23
CA LEU A 65 3.99 -0.68 11.20
C LEU A 65 3.63 0.03 12.52
N GLY A 66 4.39 -0.19 13.59
CA GLY A 66 4.12 0.38 14.92
C GLY A 66 4.61 1.81 15.11
N GLN A 67 5.33 2.38 14.14
CA GLN A 67 5.95 3.71 14.28
C GLN A 67 4.99 4.85 13.95
N TYR A 68 3.92 4.61 13.19
CA TYR A 68 2.98 5.66 12.82
C TYR A 68 2.10 6.10 14.00
N ALA A 69 2.10 7.39 14.29
CA ALA A 69 1.28 7.99 15.34
C ALA A 69 -0.08 8.43 14.76
N TRP A 70 -1.11 7.62 14.94
CA TRP A 70 -2.46 7.93 14.50
C TRP A 70 -3.08 9.11 15.28
N THR A 71 -3.78 10.00 14.57
CA THR A 71 -4.45 11.16 15.15
C THR A 71 -5.99 11.09 15.05
N ASP A 72 -6.53 9.99 14.56
CA ASP A 72 -7.94 9.79 14.23
C ASP A 72 -8.83 9.25 15.36
N GLN A 73 -8.34 9.22 16.61
CA GLN A 73 -9.05 8.61 17.75
C GLN A 73 -10.47 9.15 17.94
N ASP A 74 -10.68 10.44 17.73
CA ASP A 74 -12.00 11.06 17.91
C ASP A 74 -12.93 10.69 16.75
N TRP A 75 -12.42 10.65 15.51
CA TRP A 75 -13.17 10.15 14.37
C TRP A 75 -13.60 8.68 14.58
N MET A 76 -12.69 7.82 15.07
CA MET A 76 -12.99 6.42 15.38
C MET A 76 -14.08 6.28 16.45
N LYS A 77 -14.06 7.12 17.50
CA LYS A 77 -15.12 7.13 18.51
C LYS A 77 -16.46 7.58 17.95
N GLU A 78 -16.49 8.63 17.13
CA GLU A 78 -17.71 9.13 16.51
C GLU A 78 -18.27 8.12 15.48
N ARG A 79 -17.42 7.52 14.66
CA ARG A 79 -17.80 6.43 13.73
C ARG A 79 -18.51 5.29 14.46
N ALA A 80 -17.99 4.87 15.62
CA ALA A 80 -18.56 3.76 16.39
C ALA A 80 -19.98 4.04 16.92
N LYS A 81 -20.36 5.33 17.04
CA LYS A 81 -21.69 5.76 17.50
C LYS A 81 -22.69 5.96 16.35
N GLN A 82 -22.22 6.01 15.11
CA GLN A 82 -23.06 6.32 13.96
C GLN A 82 -23.82 5.09 13.49
N ASP A 83 -25.14 5.25 13.34
CA ASP A 83 -25.92 4.30 12.53
C ASP A 83 -25.80 4.69 11.05
N THR A 84 -25.04 3.91 10.29
CA THR A 84 -24.80 4.16 8.86
C THR A 84 -26.04 3.89 8.01
N LYS A 85 -27.08 3.22 8.56
CA LYS A 85 -28.30 2.89 7.81
C LYS A 85 -29.23 4.08 7.63
N ASP A 86 -29.14 5.06 8.53
CA ASP A 86 -30.01 6.24 8.54
C ASP A 86 -29.39 7.46 7.85
N LYS A 87 -28.22 7.30 7.24
CA LYS A 87 -27.53 8.41 6.57
C LYS A 87 -27.34 8.11 5.08
N PRO A 88 -27.42 9.14 4.23
CA PRO A 88 -27.12 8.98 2.81
C PRO A 88 -25.64 8.61 2.63
N LEU A 89 -25.39 7.65 1.75
CA LEU A 89 -24.06 7.26 1.29
C LEU A 89 -23.88 7.79 -0.13
N ASN A 90 -22.79 8.53 -0.34
CA ASN A 90 -22.33 8.95 -1.65
C ASN A 90 -20.85 8.56 -1.76
N ILE A 91 -20.57 7.52 -2.54
CA ILE A 91 -19.25 6.87 -2.61
C ILE A 91 -18.57 7.30 -3.90
N TYR A 92 -17.32 7.75 -3.78
CA TYR A 92 -16.47 8.03 -4.92
C TYR A 92 -15.45 6.89 -5.08
N GLU A 93 -15.62 6.10 -6.14
CA GLU A 93 -14.66 5.06 -6.53
C GLU A 93 -13.52 5.68 -7.33
N VAL A 94 -12.28 5.42 -6.93
CA VAL A 94 -11.12 6.08 -7.52
C VAL A 94 -9.90 5.17 -7.61
N HIS A 95 -9.21 5.21 -8.77
CA HIS A 95 -7.88 4.65 -8.95
C HIS A 95 -6.83 5.74 -8.78
N LEU A 96 -6.05 5.68 -7.71
CA LEU A 96 -5.11 6.74 -7.32
C LEU A 96 -4.11 7.10 -8.44
N GLY A 97 -3.63 6.09 -9.16
CA GLY A 97 -2.61 6.27 -10.19
C GLY A 97 -3.10 6.89 -11.50
N SER A 98 -4.40 6.86 -11.79
CA SER A 98 -4.98 7.45 -13.00
C SER A 98 -5.83 8.69 -12.75
N TRP A 99 -6.23 8.90 -11.49
CA TRP A 99 -7.07 10.05 -11.14
C TRP A 99 -6.36 11.39 -11.39
N ILE A 100 -5.10 11.48 -10.97
CA ILE A 100 -4.28 12.69 -11.18
C ILE A 100 -2.82 12.30 -11.36
N ARG A 101 -2.12 13.00 -12.26
CA ARG A 101 -0.69 12.89 -12.50
C ARG A 101 -0.02 14.24 -12.26
N LYS A 102 1.29 14.20 -11.98
CA LYS A 102 2.06 15.45 -11.85
C LYS A 102 2.14 16.16 -13.18
N THR A 103 1.89 17.47 -13.17
CA THR A 103 2.14 18.35 -14.31
C THR A 103 3.63 18.58 -14.46
N LEU A 104 4.19 18.37 -15.65
CA LEU A 104 5.60 18.62 -15.95
C LEU A 104 5.84 20.09 -16.32
N SER A 105 4.94 20.66 -17.12
CA SER A 105 5.02 22.04 -17.58
C SER A 105 3.63 22.54 -17.97
N ILE A 106 3.52 23.85 -18.11
CA ILE A 106 2.34 24.51 -18.67
C ILE A 106 2.81 25.22 -19.94
N ASN A 107 2.16 24.95 -21.05
CA ASN A 107 2.43 25.62 -22.34
C ASN A 107 2.00 27.08 -22.31
N GLU A 108 2.42 27.87 -23.30
CA GLU A 108 2.06 29.30 -23.43
C GLU A 108 0.55 29.52 -23.58
N ASP A 109 -0.17 28.55 -24.12
CA ASP A 109 -1.65 28.56 -24.28
C ASP A 109 -2.40 28.10 -23.00
N GLY A 110 -1.69 27.82 -21.92
CA GLY A 110 -2.26 27.33 -20.67
C GLY A 110 -2.51 25.82 -20.60
N THR A 111 -2.17 25.06 -21.66
CA THR A 111 -2.33 23.60 -21.66
C THR A 111 -1.28 22.94 -20.77
N GLU A 112 -1.73 22.07 -19.88
CA GLU A 112 -0.83 21.29 -19.00
C GLU A 112 -0.22 20.11 -19.73
N VAL A 113 1.10 19.96 -19.63
CA VAL A 113 1.81 18.75 -20.04
C VAL A 113 1.87 17.80 -18.86
N ILE A 114 1.06 16.77 -18.91
CA ILE A 114 0.96 15.78 -17.81
C ILE A 114 2.13 14.83 -17.85
N GLY A 115 2.78 14.66 -16.71
CA GLY A 115 3.89 13.75 -16.51
C GLY A 115 3.46 12.28 -16.32
N SER A 116 4.43 11.40 -16.42
CA SER A 116 4.25 9.98 -16.06
C SER A 116 4.37 9.72 -14.56
N GLU A 117 4.82 10.70 -13.78
CA GLU A 117 5.03 10.55 -12.35
C GLU A 117 3.71 10.54 -11.56
N PHE A 118 3.68 9.66 -10.57
CA PHE A 118 2.59 9.63 -9.60
C PHE A 118 2.77 10.69 -8.51
N TYR A 119 1.66 11.17 -7.97
CA TYR A 119 1.67 11.76 -6.64
C TYR A 119 1.84 10.66 -5.59
N ASN A 120 2.50 10.98 -4.47
CA ASN A 120 2.55 10.06 -3.35
C ASN A 120 1.24 10.09 -2.53
N TYR A 121 1.06 9.12 -1.63
CA TYR A 121 -0.14 9.01 -0.78
C TYR A 121 -0.45 10.30 -0.02
N ARG A 122 0.56 10.97 0.54
CA ARG A 122 0.37 12.22 1.30
C ARG A 122 -0.14 13.36 0.41
N GLN A 123 0.41 13.49 -0.77
CA GLN A 123 0.03 14.53 -1.73
C GLN A 123 -1.37 14.30 -2.29
N ILE A 124 -1.69 13.02 -2.59
CA ILE A 124 -3.03 12.64 -3.08
C ILE A 124 -4.08 12.88 -1.99
N ALA A 125 -3.78 12.59 -0.72
CA ALA A 125 -4.71 12.76 0.38
C ALA A 125 -5.32 14.16 0.41
N VAL A 126 -4.48 15.19 0.32
CA VAL A 126 -4.93 16.58 0.35
C VAL A 126 -5.84 16.91 -0.83
N LYS A 127 -5.38 16.57 -2.05
CA LYS A 127 -6.11 16.89 -3.29
C LYS A 127 -7.44 16.13 -3.39
N LEU A 128 -7.44 14.86 -3.01
CA LEU A 128 -8.62 14.01 -3.10
C LEU A 128 -9.67 14.39 -2.06
N ALA A 129 -9.25 14.71 -0.83
CA ALA A 129 -10.17 15.16 0.21
C ALA A 129 -10.86 16.48 -0.18
N GLU A 130 -10.12 17.43 -0.74
CA GLU A 130 -10.67 18.68 -1.26
C GLU A 130 -11.74 18.41 -2.34
N TYR A 131 -11.41 17.62 -3.34
CA TYR A 131 -12.32 17.24 -4.42
C TYR A 131 -13.58 16.53 -3.90
N VAL A 132 -13.41 15.53 -3.05
CA VAL A 132 -14.51 14.74 -2.49
C VAL A 132 -15.49 15.60 -1.70
N LYS A 133 -14.96 16.53 -0.88
CA LYS A 133 -15.78 17.49 -0.12
C LYS A 133 -16.51 18.47 -1.02
N GLN A 134 -15.83 19.02 -2.02
CA GLN A 134 -16.42 19.95 -2.99
C GLN A 134 -17.58 19.30 -3.76
N MET A 135 -17.42 18.03 -4.12
CA MET A 135 -18.43 17.27 -4.88
C MET A 135 -19.53 16.66 -4.00
N GLY A 136 -19.40 16.74 -2.66
CA GLY A 136 -20.40 16.24 -1.72
C GLY A 136 -20.40 14.71 -1.55
N TYR A 137 -19.27 14.04 -1.86
CA TYR A 137 -19.11 12.63 -1.53
C TYR A 137 -18.86 12.44 -0.04
N THR A 138 -19.37 11.34 0.50
CA THR A 138 -19.24 11.00 1.93
C THR A 138 -18.15 9.94 2.17
N HIS A 139 -17.84 9.14 1.17
CA HIS A 139 -16.91 8.02 1.25
C HIS A 139 -16.05 7.95 -0.01
N ILE A 140 -14.88 7.35 0.14
CA ILE A 140 -13.98 7.01 -0.96
C ILE A 140 -13.84 5.49 -0.99
N GLU A 141 -14.02 4.90 -2.18
CA GLU A 141 -13.67 3.52 -2.47
C GLU A 141 -12.42 3.51 -3.34
N LEU A 142 -11.32 3.01 -2.78
CA LEU A 142 -10.08 2.88 -3.53
C LEU A 142 -10.12 1.62 -4.38
N LEU A 143 -9.93 1.74 -5.70
CA LEU A 143 -9.50 0.62 -6.53
C LEU A 143 -8.23 -0.01 -5.92
N PRO A 144 -7.93 -1.30 -6.18
CA PRO A 144 -6.94 -2.03 -5.40
C PRO A 144 -5.62 -1.30 -5.21
N VAL A 145 -5.29 -0.98 -3.95
CA VAL A 145 -4.03 -0.35 -3.55
C VAL A 145 -3.00 -1.36 -3.05
N MET A 146 -3.32 -2.63 -3.11
CA MET A 146 -2.38 -3.72 -2.80
C MET A 146 -1.24 -3.76 -3.82
N GLU A 147 -0.07 -4.26 -3.40
CA GLU A 147 1.08 -4.32 -4.31
C GLU A 147 0.83 -5.26 -5.51
N HIS A 148 1.21 -4.80 -6.69
CA HIS A 148 1.00 -5.49 -7.95
C HIS A 148 2.11 -5.13 -8.96
N PRO A 149 2.50 -6.04 -9.88
CA PRO A 149 3.61 -5.83 -10.80
C PRO A 149 3.22 -5.00 -12.03
N LEU A 150 1.96 -5.09 -12.48
CA LEU A 150 1.49 -4.56 -13.75
C LEU A 150 0.54 -3.38 -13.55
N ASP A 151 0.94 -2.19 -13.99
CA ASP A 151 0.12 -0.97 -13.89
C ASP A 151 -1.22 -1.11 -14.62
N ALA A 152 -1.23 -1.75 -15.79
CA ALA A 152 -2.44 -1.97 -16.59
C ALA A 152 -3.48 -2.87 -15.91
N SER A 153 -3.12 -3.58 -14.83
CA SER A 153 -4.06 -4.38 -14.05
C SER A 153 -4.89 -3.55 -13.07
N TRP A 154 -4.58 -2.27 -12.89
CA TRP A 154 -5.19 -1.38 -11.89
C TRP A 154 -5.16 -1.95 -10.46
N GLY A 155 -4.17 -2.81 -10.17
CA GLY A 155 -4.04 -3.46 -8.88
C GLY A 155 -4.81 -4.77 -8.72
N TYR A 156 -5.54 -5.24 -9.72
CA TYR A 156 -6.30 -6.49 -9.64
C TYR A 156 -5.44 -7.76 -9.76
N GLN A 157 -4.19 -7.64 -10.23
CA GLN A 157 -3.22 -8.75 -10.27
C GLN A 157 -2.27 -8.65 -9.07
N VAL A 158 -2.78 -8.92 -7.89
CA VAL A 158 -2.10 -8.73 -6.60
C VAL A 158 -0.92 -9.67 -6.42
N THR A 159 0.20 -9.15 -5.92
CA THR A 159 1.37 -9.93 -5.48
C THR A 159 1.65 -9.78 -3.98
N GLY A 160 1.20 -8.70 -3.35
CA GLY A 160 1.34 -8.46 -1.91
C GLY A 160 0.03 -7.99 -1.29
N TYR A 161 -0.76 -8.93 -0.76
CA TYR A 161 -2.11 -8.66 -0.24
C TYR A 161 -2.14 -7.70 0.95
N TYR A 162 -1.07 -7.63 1.73
CA TYR A 162 -0.99 -6.83 2.95
C TYR A 162 -0.05 -5.62 2.81
N ALA A 163 0.52 -5.43 1.63
CA ALA A 163 1.40 -4.31 1.32
C ALA A 163 0.66 -3.28 0.48
N PRO A 164 0.55 -2.00 0.91
CA PRO A 164 0.15 -0.94 0.01
C PRO A 164 1.19 -0.80 -1.10
N THR A 165 0.75 -0.51 -2.32
CA THR A 165 1.66 -0.43 -3.46
C THR A 165 2.72 0.65 -3.24
N SER A 166 3.98 0.27 -3.44
CA SER A 166 5.15 1.15 -3.34
C SER A 166 5.19 2.28 -4.38
N ARG A 167 4.30 2.23 -5.39
CA ARG A 167 4.17 3.28 -6.42
C ARG A 167 3.89 4.65 -5.85
N TYR A 168 3.17 4.70 -4.75
CA TYR A 168 2.69 5.96 -4.16
C TYR A 168 3.36 6.28 -2.82
N GLY A 169 4.34 5.49 -2.40
CA GLY A 169 5.09 5.72 -1.16
C GLY A 169 5.18 4.52 -0.24
N THR A 170 5.40 4.79 1.03
CA THR A 170 5.60 3.81 2.09
C THR A 170 4.28 3.43 2.77
N PRO A 171 4.26 2.36 3.61
CA PRO A 171 3.12 2.08 4.47
C PRO A 171 2.72 3.25 5.37
N ASP A 172 3.68 3.99 5.92
CA ASP A 172 3.39 5.18 6.74
C ASP A 172 2.74 6.31 5.93
N ASP A 173 3.09 6.44 4.65
CA ASP A 173 2.44 7.40 3.77
C ASP A 173 0.97 7.01 3.50
N PHE A 174 0.69 5.71 3.39
CA PHE A 174 -0.68 5.22 3.27
C PHE A 174 -1.46 5.37 4.58
N MET A 175 -0.84 5.11 5.74
CA MET A 175 -1.45 5.40 7.04
C MET A 175 -1.78 6.89 7.18
N TYR A 176 -0.88 7.78 6.75
CA TYR A 176 -1.14 9.21 6.71
C TYR A 176 -2.34 9.54 5.80
N PHE A 177 -2.44 8.90 4.63
CA PHE A 177 -3.59 9.10 3.74
C PHE A 177 -4.90 8.79 4.46
N MET A 178 -4.97 7.66 5.16
CA MET A 178 -6.16 7.26 5.91
C MET A 178 -6.46 8.24 7.06
N ASP A 179 -5.46 8.56 7.86
CA ASP A 179 -5.57 9.48 9.00
C ASP A 179 -6.04 10.88 8.56
N TYR A 180 -5.49 11.35 7.44
CA TYR A 180 -5.89 12.62 6.84
C TYR A 180 -7.36 12.60 6.37
N MET A 181 -7.80 11.52 5.69
CA MET A 181 -9.21 11.38 5.27
C MET A 181 -10.14 11.39 6.48
N HIS A 182 -9.81 10.66 7.55
CA HIS A 182 -10.55 10.67 8.81
C HIS A 182 -10.62 12.08 9.41
N SER A 183 -9.52 12.83 9.40
CA SER A 183 -9.51 14.23 9.89
C SER A 183 -10.42 15.16 9.07
N GLN A 184 -10.71 14.82 7.82
CA GLN A 184 -11.60 15.55 6.93
C GLN A 184 -13.06 15.08 7.01
N GLY A 185 -13.35 14.06 7.83
CA GLY A 185 -14.66 13.48 7.99
C GLY A 185 -15.09 12.51 6.89
N ILE A 186 -14.13 11.93 6.16
CA ILE A 186 -14.32 11.01 5.03
C ILE A 186 -14.00 9.61 5.50
#